data_063a7db42a852a9ede7f457e58463897
#
_entry.id   063a7db42a852a9ede7f457e58463897
#
_cell.length_a   1.000
_cell.length_b   1.000
_cell.length_c   1.000
_cell.angle_alpha   90.00
_cell.angle_beta   90.00
_cell.angle_gamma   90.00
#
_symmetry.space_group_name_H-M   'P 1'
#
loop_
_entity.id
_entity.type
_entity.pdbx_description
1 polymer ?
#
loop_
_entity_poly.entity_id
_entity_poly.type
_entity_poly.pdbx_seq_one_letter_code
_entity_poly.pdbx_strand_id
1 'polypeptide(L)'
;GQGALILSNADIINHLVETARPYLFSTAPAPAMACALSQSLQCLQQEPEHHARLQQNIQYFNALAAEAGLPVLPSQSAIHALMAGSNENALHMAEQLRERGFWLSAIRPPTVPQGKARLRITLTALHEREHIERLAETLHAIGGRP
;
A
#
# COMPACT_ATOMS: atom_id res chain seq x y z
N GLY A 1 -10.98 0.63 -8.39
CA GLY A 1 -12.34 0.87 -7.91
C GLY A 1 -12.34 1.40 -6.48
N GLN A 2 -13.48 1.90 -6.03
CA GLN A 2 -13.69 2.33 -4.65
C GLN A 2 -14.87 1.56 -4.07
N GLY A 3 -14.76 1.14 -2.81
CA GLY A 3 -15.81 0.45 -2.10
C GLY A 3 -15.30 -0.15 -0.81
N ALA A 4 -16.22 -0.45 0.10
CA ALA A 4 -15.95 -1.16 1.33
C ALA A 4 -17.12 -2.11 1.62
N LEU A 5 -16.82 -3.20 2.30
CA LEU A 5 -17.80 -4.18 2.74
C LEU A 5 -17.66 -4.35 4.25
N ILE A 6 -18.80 -4.40 4.94
CA ILE A 6 -18.86 -4.79 6.34
C ILE A 6 -19.59 -6.14 6.40
N LEU A 7 -18.92 -7.14 6.94
CA LEU A 7 -19.46 -8.49 7.14
C LEU A 7 -19.57 -8.76 8.63
N SER A 8 -20.76 -9.07 9.09
CA SER A 8 -21.02 -9.39 10.50
C SER A 8 -22.29 -10.21 10.64
N ASN A 9 -22.71 -10.49 11.88
CA ASN A 9 -24.02 -11.10 12.16
C ASN A 9 -25.18 -10.15 11.81
N ALA A 10 -26.40 -10.70 11.70
CA ALA A 10 -27.58 -9.95 11.27
C ALA A 10 -27.89 -8.75 12.18
N ASP A 11 -27.74 -8.89 13.49
CA ASP A 11 -28.08 -7.83 14.45
C ASP A 11 -27.19 -6.59 14.26
N ILE A 12 -25.87 -6.80 14.08
CA ILE A 12 -24.92 -5.71 13.81
C ILE A 12 -25.20 -5.07 12.45
N ILE A 13 -25.47 -5.87 11.42
CA ILE A 13 -25.75 -5.32 10.08
C ILE A 13 -27.05 -4.52 10.11
N ASN A 14 -28.13 -5.01 10.73
CA ASN A 14 -29.38 -4.29 10.86
C ASN A 14 -29.20 -2.97 11.63
N HIS A 15 -28.47 -3.01 12.74
CA HIS A 15 -28.15 -1.80 13.49
C HIS A 15 -27.39 -0.76 12.63
N LEU A 16 -26.39 -1.19 11.86
CA LEU A 16 -25.65 -0.30 10.97
C LEU A 16 -26.51 0.28 9.84
N VAL A 17 -27.39 -0.53 9.25
CA VAL A 17 -28.34 -0.07 8.23
C VAL A 17 -29.24 1.07 8.75
N GLU A 18 -29.64 1.00 10.02
CA GLU A 18 -30.52 2.00 10.64
C GLU A 18 -29.77 3.22 11.18
N THR A 19 -28.51 3.09 11.55
CA THR A 19 -27.79 4.13 12.31
C THR A 19 -26.60 4.74 11.59
N ALA A 20 -25.98 4.04 10.60
CA ALA A 20 -24.80 4.50 9.92
C ALA A 20 -25.12 5.65 8.95
N ARG A 21 -24.85 6.88 9.37
CA ARG A 21 -25.12 8.08 8.56
C ARG A 21 -24.50 8.03 7.16
N PRO A 22 -23.26 7.55 6.94
CA PRO A 22 -22.69 7.43 5.60
C PRO A 22 -23.52 6.49 4.69
N TYR A 23 -24.13 5.45 5.24
CA TYR A 23 -25.00 4.54 4.50
C TYR A 23 -26.36 5.20 4.18
N LEU A 24 -26.98 5.83 5.18
CA LEU A 24 -28.31 6.43 5.05
C LEU A 24 -28.36 7.63 4.09
N PHE A 25 -27.29 8.41 4.05
CA PHE A 25 -27.25 9.71 3.35
C PHE A 25 -26.28 9.77 2.17
N SER A 26 -25.73 8.63 1.74
CA SER A 26 -24.86 8.56 0.56
C SER A 26 -25.59 7.90 -0.61
N THR A 27 -25.28 8.38 -1.82
CA THR A 27 -25.76 7.75 -3.05
C THR A 27 -25.16 6.34 -3.17
N ALA A 28 -25.97 5.38 -3.59
CA ALA A 28 -25.55 4.01 -3.83
C ALA A 28 -24.40 3.95 -4.88
N PRO A 29 -23.44 3.02 -4.73
CA PRO A 29 -22.42 2.78 -5.74
C PRO A 29 -23.05 2.42 -7.09
N ALA A 30 -22.40 2.79 -8.19
CA ALA A 30 -22.85 2.41 -9.52
C ALA A 30 -22.88 0.86 -9.65
N PRO A 31 -23.93 0.27 -10.27
CA PRO A 31 -24.00 -1.19 -10.46
C PRO A 31 -22.77 -1.77 -11.17
N ALA A 32 -22.21 -1.06 -12.14
CA ALA A 32 -20.99 -1.44 -12.84
C ALA A 32 -19.79 -1.63 -11.87
N MET A 33 -19.72 -0.83 -10.80
CA MET A 33 -18.69 -0.99 -9.76
C MET A 33 -18.88 -2.29 -8.96
N ALA A 34 -20.12 -2.64 -8.62
CA ALA A 34 -20.42 -3.90 -7.93
C ALA A 34 -20.05 -5.10 -8.80
N CYS A 35 -20.35 -5.07 -10.11
CA CYS A 35 -19.95 -6.11 -11.05
C CYS A 35 -18.43 -6.23 -11.15
N ALA A 36 -17.71 -5.11 -11.26
CA ALA A 36 -16.25 -5.10 -11.32
C ALA A 36 -15.60 -5.67 -10.05
N LEU A 37 -16.13 -5.34 -8.87
CA LEU A 37 -15.66 -5.89 -7.60
C LEU A 37 -15.93 -7.40 -7.48
N SER A 38 -17.12 -7.85 -7.90
CA SER A 38 -17.46 -9.29 -7.92
C SER A 38 -16.52 -10.06 -8.86
N GLN A 39 -16.25 -9.52 -10.05
CA GLN A 39 -15.30 -10.13 -10.99
C GLN A 39 -13.88 -10.16 -10.43
N SER A 40 -13.43 -9.07 -9.80
CA SER A 40 -12.11 -9.04 -9.16
C SER A 40 -11.97 -10.10 -8.06
N LEU A 41 -13.02 -10.33 -7.27
CA LEU A 41 -13.04 -11.38 -6.24
C LEU A 41 -12.96 -12.78 -6.88
N GLN A 42 -13.70 -13.01 -7.96
CA GLN A 42 -13.64 -14.28 -8.69
C GLN A 42 -12.24 -14.53 -9.26
N CYS A 43 -11.59 -13.52 -9.86
CA CYS A 43 -10.20 -13.65 -10.33
C CYS A 43 -9.25 -14.04 -9.18
N LEU A 44 -9.35 -13.40 -8.01
CA LEU A 44 -8.52 -13.76 -6.85
C LEU A 44 -8.74 -15.20 -6.37
N GLN A 45 -9.96 -15.72 -6.49
CA GLN A 45 -10.29 -17.11 -6.11
C GLN A 45 -9.80 -18.13 -7.14
N GLN A 46 -9.83 -17.76 -8.42
CA GLN A 46 -9.46 -18.64 -9.53
C GLN A 46 -7.96 -18.64 -9.83
N GLU A 47 -7.26 -17.58 -9.48
CA GLU A 47 -5.84 -17.35 -9.77
C GLU A 47 -5.04 -17.10 -8.46
N PRO A 48 -4.95 -18.13 -7.56
CA PRO A 48 -4.28 -17.99 -6.27
C PRO A 48 -2.78 -17.70 -6.38
N GLU A 49 -2.17 -17.97 -7.53
CA GLU A 49 -0.77 -17.69 -7.83
C GLU A 49 -0.45 -16.18 -7.75
N HIS A 50 -1.38 -15.31 -8.08
CA HIS A 50 -1.18 -13.86 -7.93
C HIS A 50 -0.96 -13.46 -6.47
N HIS A 51 -1.74 -14.04 -5.56
CA HIS A 51 -1.55 -13.82 -4.13
C HIS A 51 -0.21 -14.40 -3.63
N ALA A 52 0.11 -15.62 -4.05
CA ALA A 52 1.37 -16.28 -3.69
C ALA A 52 2.59 -15.46 -4.17
N ARG A 53 2.54 -14.97 -5.42
CA ARG A 53 3.60 -14.12 -5.99
C ARG A 53 3.75 -12.80 -5.24
N LEU A 54 2.64 -12.16 -4.85
CA LEU A 54 2.68 -10.95 -4.02
C LEU A 54 3.36 -11.24 -2.68
N GLN A 55 3.01 -12.34 -2.00
CA GLN A 55 3.64 -12.72 -0.74
C GLN A 55 5.15 -12.96 -0.89
N GLN A 56 5.59 -13.61 -1.97
CA GLN A 56 7.00 -13.80 -2.27
C GLN A 56 7.71 -12.46 -2.49
N ASN A 57 7.10 -11.52 -3.20
CA ASN A 57 7.66 -10.19 -3.43
C ASN A 57 7.78 -9.38 -2.12
N ILE A 58 6.79 -9.50 -1.21
CA ILE A 58 6.82 -8.87 0.11
C ILE A 58 8.00 -9.42 0.94
N GLN A 59 8.13 -10.75 1.01
CA GLN A 59 9.22 -11.40 1.75
C GLN A 59 10.58 -11.03 1.16
N TYR A 60 10.68 -11.01 -0.15
CA TYR A 60 11.91 -10.64 -0.85
C TYR A 60 12.33 -9.20 -0.58
N PHE A 61 11.40 -8.25 -0.69
CA PHE A 61 11.68 -6.85 -0.35
C PHE A 61 12.08 -6.67 1.12
N ASN A 62 11.40 -7.35 2.04
CA ASN A 62 11.75 -7.29 3.46
C ASN A 62 13.17 -7.79 3.74
N ALA A 63 13.61 -8.87 3.07
CA ALA A 63 14.97 -9.38 3.19
C ALA A 63 16.00 -8.37 2.67
N LEU A 64 15.81 -7.82 1.48
CA LEU A 64 16.69 -6.81 0.90
C LEU A 64 16.75 -5.53 1.74
N ALA A 65 15.61 -5.07 2.26
CA ALA A 65 15.53 -3.90 3.11
C ALA A 65 16.30 -4.09 4.42
N ALA A 66 16.21 -5.28 5.02
CA ALA A 66 16.94 -5.62 6.23
C ALA A 66 18.45 -5.72 5.98
N GLU A 67 18.86 -6.38 4.90
CA GLU A 67 20.27 -6.51 4.49
C GLU A 67 20.91 -5.15 4.20
N ALA A 68 20.19 -4.26 3.49
CA ALA A 68 20.63 -2.92 3.18
C ALA A 68 20.53 -1.93 4.38
N GLY A 69 19.97 -2.35 5.52
CA GLY A 69 19.76 -1.49 6.70
C GLY A 69 18.82 -0.31 6.44
N LEU A 70 17.83 -0.48 5.54
CA LEU A 70 16.88 0.56 5.23
C LEU A 70 15.90 0.78 6.40
N PRO A 71 15.53 2.04 6.72
CA PRO A 71 14.60 2.36 7.80
C PRO A 71 13.13 2.06 7.40
N VAL A 72 12.87 0.83 7.00
CA VAL A 72 11.53 0.34 6.62
C VAL A 72 10.84 -0.23 7.86
N LEU A 73 9.61 0.21 8.12
CA LEU A 73 8.81 -0.37 9.19
C LEU A 73 8.39 -1.80 8.84
N PRO A 74 8.43 -2.74 9.81
CA PRO A 74 8.01 -4.12 9.56
C PRO A 74 6.59 -4.18 8.99
N SER A 75 6.41 -4.89 7.88
CA SER A 75 5.11 -5.09 7.23
C SER A 75 5.04 -6.46 6.56
N GLN A 76 3.88 -7.12 6.70
CA GLN A 76 3.52 -8.33 5.96
C GLN A 76 2.48 -8.05 4.87
N SER A 77 2.16 -6.78 4.65
CA SER A 77 1.22 -6.34 3.61
C SER A 77 1.95 -5.85 2.37
N ALA A 78 1.21 -5.61 1.30
CA ALA A 78 1.73 -5.01 0.06
C ALA A 78 2.28 -3.58 0.26
N ILE A 79 1.99 -2.93 1.39
CA ILE A 79 2.36 -1.54 1.67
C ILE A 79 3.46 -1.49 2.73
N HIS A 80 4.57 -0.83 2.39
CA HIS A 80 5.70 -0.63 3.27
C HIS A 80 5.95 0.86 3.47
N ALA A 81 6.39 1.23 4.67
CA ALA A 81 6.71 2.60 5.03
C ALA A 81 8.22 2.74 5.26
N LEU A 82 8.91 3.47 4.40
CA LEU A 82 10.30 3.85 4.58
C LEU A 82 10.35 5.21 5.28
N MET A 83 10.91 5.25 6.47
CA MET A 83 10.95 6.45 7.31
C MET A 83 11.92 7.48 6.74
N ALA A 84 11.44 8.70 6.52
CA ALA A 84 12.24 9.83 6.04
C ALA A 84 12.46 10.92 7.11
N GLY A 85 11.70 10.87 8.22
CA GLY A 85 11.80 11.83 9.31
C GLY A 85 11.13 13.17 8.99
N SER A 86 11.81 14.05 8.25
CA SER A 86 11.28 15.37 7.91
C SER A 86 10.46 15.38 6.60
N ASN A 87 9.66 16.44 6.44
CA ASN A 87 8.87 16.64 5.22
C ASN A 87 9.77 16.89 4.01
N GLU A 88 10.79 17.70 4.21
CA GLU A 88 11.76 18.07 3.18
C GLU A 88 12.50 16.84 2.68
N ASN A 89 12.96 15.99 3.59
CA ASN A 89 13.65 14.75 3.22
C ASN A 89 12.73 13.79 2.47
N ALA A 90 11.48 13.61 2.91
CA ALA A 90 10.51 12.76 2.21
C ALA A 90 10.23 13.23 0.78
N LEU A 91 10.13 14.55 0.57
CA LEU A 91 9.94 15.13 -0.77
C LEU A 91 11.18 14.97 -1.64
N HIS A 92 12.36 15.25 -1.08
CA HIS A 92 13.62 15.13 -1.78
C HIS A 92 13.87 13.69 -2.24
N MET A 93 13.67 12.72 -1.35
CA MET A 93 13.79 11.31 -1.68
C MET A 93 12.79 10.88 -2.76
N ALA A 94 11.52 11.33 -2.67
CA ALA A 94 10.50 11.01 -3.67
C ALA A 94 10.87 11.57 -5.06
N GLU A 95 11.44 12.76 -5.12
CA GLU A 95 11.92 13.37 -6.38
C GLU A 95 13.10 12.61 -6.96
N GLN A 96 14.12 12.29 -6.17
CA GLN A 96 15.26 11.50 -6.62
C GLN A 96 14.87 10.12 -7.14
N LEU A 97 13.87 9.48 -6.52
CA LEU A 97 13.32 8.22 -6.98
C LEU A 97 12.58 8.36 -8.29
N ARG A 98 11.81 9.45 -8.45
CA ARG A 98 11.07 9.75 -9.68
C ARG A 98 12.02 9.94 -10.87
N GLU A 99 13.13 10.64 -10.69
CA GLU A 99 14.18 10.80 -11.70
C GLU A 99 14.81 9.48 -12.13
N ARG A 100 14.81 8.46 -11.24
CA ARG A 100 15.31 7.11 -11.50
C ARG A 100 14.24 6.13 -11.96
N GLY A 101 13.02 6.62 -12.23
CA GLY A 101 11.90 5.82 -12.74
C GLY A 101 11.04 5.15 -11.68
N PHE A 102 11.17 5.53 -10.40
CA PHE A 102 10.34 5.00 -9.33
C PHE A 102 9.30 6.01 -8.85
N TRP A 103 8.03 5.64 -8.91
CA TRP A 103 6.93 6.48 -8.45
C TRP A 103 6.50 6.09 -7.03
N LEU A 104 6.98 6.81 -6.01
CA LEU A 104 6.62 6.64 -4.62
C LEU A 104 5.95 7.89 -4.05
N SER A 105 4.98 7.68 -3.17
CA SER A 105 4.25 8.79 -2.51
C SER A 105 4.94 9.19 -1.21
N ALA A 106 5.26 10.46 -1.06
CA ALA A 106 5.66 11.04 0.22
C ALA A 106 4.42 11.29 1.10
N ILE A 107 4.34 10.59 2.23
CA ILE A 107 3.28 10.75 3.24
C ILE A 107 3.80 11.66 4.34
N ARG A 108 3.09 12.75 4.59
CA ARG A 108 3.51 13.85 5.45
C ARG A 108 2.37 14.31 6.37
N PRO A 109 2.63 15.10 7.41
CA PRO A 109 1.58 15.78 8.15
C PRO A 109 0.61 16.55 7.22
N PRO A 110 -0.68 16.59 7.51
CA PRO A 110 -1.35 16.07 8.71
C PRO A 110 -1.69 14.56 8.66
N THR A 111 -1.40 13.86 7.56
CA THR A 111 -1.71 12.42 7.39
C THR A 111 -0.95 11.55 8.40
N VAL A 112 0.25 11.97 8.77
CA VAL A 112 1.08 11.35 9.81
C VAL A 112 1.54 12.41 10.81
N PRO A 113 1.95 12.04 12.03
CA PRO A 113 2.48 12.99 13.01
C PRO A 113 3.75 13.70 12.50
N GLN A 114 4.02 14.89 13.07
CA GLN A 114 5.23 15.64 12.77
C GLN A 114 6.49 14.83 13.11
N GLY A 115 7.52 14.90 12.26
CA GLY A 115 8.73 14.09 12.39
C GLY A 115 8.58 12.63 11.97
N LYS A 116 7.40 12.21 11.45
CA LYS A 116 7.10 10.87 11.00
C LYS A 116 6.80 10.78 9.50
N ALA A 117 7.30 11.75 8.73
CA ALA A 117 7.22 11.71 7.27
C ALA A 117 7.90 10.45 6.72
N ARG A 118 7.33 9.87 5.68
CA ARG A 118 7.76 8.59 5.12
C ARG A 118 7.45 8.48 3.64
N LEU A 119 8.13 7.60 2.96
CA LEU A 119 7.73 7.14 1.63
C LEU A 119 6.84 5.90 1.75
N ARG A 120 5.78 5.85 0.94
CA ARG A 120 4.93 4.66 0.81
C ARG A 120 5.36 3.86 -0.39
N ILE A 121 5.89 2.69 -0.15
CA ILE A 121 6.22 1.70 -1.16
C ILE A 121 5.02 0.75 -1.28
N THR A 122 4.56 0.50 -2.50
CA THR A 122 3.45 -0.44 -2.74
C THR A 122 3.94 -1.52 -3.71
N LEU A 123 3.96 -2.76 -3.24
CA LEU A 123 4.32 -3.92 -4.04
C LEU A 123 3.08 -4.54 -4.68
N THR A 124 3.26 -5.17 -5.84
CA THR A 124 2.22 -5.90 -6.56
C THR A 124 2.75 -7.26 -7.00
N ALA A 125 1.86 -8.17 -7.37
CA ALA A 125 2.22 -9.45 -7.97
C ALA A 125 2.91 -9.30 -9.33
N LEU A 126 2.75 -8.16 -10.01
CA LEU A 126 3.33 -7.89 -11.32
C LEU A 126 4.76 -7.37 -11.26
N HIS A 127 5.26 -7.01 -10.08
CA HIS A 127 6.67 -6.64 -9.94
C HIS A 127 7.54 -7.88 -10.12
N GLU A 128 8.54 -7.74 -10.99
CA GLU A 128 9.62 -8.72 -11.15
C GLU A 128 10.68 -8.50 -10.06
N ARG A 129 11.50 -9.52 -9.78
CA ARG A 129 12.58 -9.43 -8.78
C ARG A 129 13.54 -8.28 -9.06
N GLU A 130 13.91 -8.10 -10.33
CA GLU A 130 14.79 -7.01 -10.78
C GLU A 130 14.24 -5.62 -10.40
N HIS A 131 12.92 -5.41 -10.48
CA HIS A 131 12.32 -4.14 -10.08
C HIS A 131 12.50 -3.88 -8.58
N ILE A 132 12.40 -4.93 -7.76
CA ILE A 132 12.49 -4.86 -6.30
C ILE A 132 13.96 -4.64 -5.89
N GLU A 133 14.91 -5.34 -6.53
CA GLU A 133 16.35 -5.18 -6.32
C GLU A 133 16.79 -3.75 -6.65
N ARG A 134 16.47 -3.27 -7.84
CA ARG A 134 16.78 -1.90 -8.27
C ARG A 134 16.18 -0.84 -7.35
N LEU A 135 14.98 -1.08 -6.83
CA LEU A 135 14.38 -0.17 -5.84
C LEU A 135 15.20 -0.17 -4.55
N ALA A 136 15.54 -1.34 -3.99
CA ALA A 136 16.32 -1.45 -2.76
C ALA A 136 17.71 -0.81 -2.88
N GLU A 137 18.43 -1.05 -3.99
CA GLU A 137 19.71 -0.43 -4.32
C GLU A 137 19.58 1.09 -4.42
N THR A 138 18.53 1.58 -5.12
CA THR A 138 18.29 3.01 -5.27
C THR A 138 18.01 3.67 -3.94
N LEU A 139 17.18 3.06 -3.10
CA LEU A 139 16.87 3.54 -1.75
C LEU A 139 18.13 3.62 -0.87
N HIS A 140 19.01 2.63 -0.97
CA HIS A 140 20.29 2.63 -0.27
C HIS A 140 21.20 3.77 -0.77
N ALA A 141 21.29 3.97 -2.09
CA ALA A 141 22.14 4.98 -2.72
C ALA A 141 21.70 6.42 -2.41
N ILE A 142 20.39 6.71 -2.30
CA ILE A 142 19.88 8.05 -1.97
C ILE A 142 19.93 8.38 -0.48
N GLY A 143 20.50 7.49 0.35
CA GLY A 143 20.71 7.75 1.77
C GLY A 143 19.49 7.48 2.63
N GLY A 144 18.84 6.36 2.43
CA GLY A 144 17.82 5.84 3.33
C GLY A 144 18.33 5.48 4.73
N ARG A 145 19.30 6.27 5.25
CA ARG A 145 19.78 6.18 6.63
C ARG A 145 18.95 7.13 7.50
N PRO A 146 18.63 6.70 8.73
CA PRO A 146 17.88 7.54 9.68
C PRO A 146 18.63 8.82 10.04
#